data_d91af693497780f6f4f3977215684701
#
_entry.id   d91af693497780f6f4f3977215684701
#
_cell.length_a   1.000
_cell.length_b   1.000
_cell.length_c   1.000
_cell.angle_alpha   90.00
_cell.angle_beta   90.00
_cell.angle_gamma   90.00
#
_symmetry.space_group_name_H-M   'P 1'
#
loop_
_entity.id
_entity.type
_entity.pdbx_description
1 polymer ?
#
loop_
_entity_poly.entity_id
_entity_poly.type
_entity_poly.pdbx_seq_one_letter_code
_entity_poly.pdbx_strand_id
1 'polypeptide(L)'
;RANGEDVKGDIKIKIVSGTASSFQSGSNIEKSFDGDYSTLYHSSWSNGASNYFPITLTYNFETVTDVDYLIYHPRNNGNNGRFKETEIQYSADGHTFTKLIDKDFQGSATAGKVTFDQTIQAKSFRFIVKSGSGDGQGFASCAEMEFFAKNPVNFDYSTLFTDASCSELKTGITEDDIAQCEYPFFKNIPTI
;
A
#
# COMPACT_ATOMS: atom_id res chain seq x y z
N ARG A 1 -7.21 10.66 32.44
CA ARG A 1 -7.79 11.08 31.15
C ARG A 1 -6.76 10.73 30.11
N ALA A 2 -6.92 9.57 29.46
CA ALA A 2 -6.20 9.30 28.21
C ALA A 2 -6.75 10.29 27.19
N ASN A 3 -5.88 11.10 26.60
CA ASN A 3 -6.23 11.89 25.43
C ASN A 3 -6.52 10.89 24.30
N GLY A 4 -7.82 10.59 24.11
CA GLY A 4 -8.26 9.83 22.95
C GLY A 4 -8.02 10.66 21.72
N GLU A 5 -6.85 10.52 21.11
CA GLU A 5 -6.74 10.80 19.71
C GLU A 5 -7.59 9.75 18.99
N ASP A 6 -8.69 10.18 18.42
CA ASP A 6 -9.46 9.39 17.48
C ASP A 6 -8.51 8.97 16.36
N VAL A 7 -7.95 7.78 16.44
CA VAL A 7 -7.17 7.19 15.34
C VAL A 7 -8.18 6.78 14.27
N LYS A 8 -8.73 7.79 13.60
CA LYS A 8 -9.63 7.63 12.46
C LYS A 8 -8.75 7.50 11.23
N GLY A 9 -8.66 6.31 10.69
CA GLY A 9 -8.01 6.04 9.41
C GLY A 9 -7.07 4.85 9.45
N ASP A 10 -6.74 4.39 8.26
CA ASP A 10 -5.77 3.31 8.08
C ASP A 10 -4.34 3.81 8.34
N ILE A 11 -3.48 2.91 8.74
CA ILE A 11 -2.10 3.22 9.13
C ILE A 11 -1.23 3.25 7.87
N LYS A 12 -0.68 4.41 7.52
CA LYS A 12 0.32 4.51 6.45
C LYS A 12 1.65 3.92 6.92
N ILE A 13 2.16 2.96 6.16
CA ILE A 13 3.42 2.26 6.46
C ILE A 13 4.59 3.06 5.89
N LYS A 14 5.60 3.29 6.73
CA LYS A 14 6.79 4.04 6.33
C LYS A 14 7.70 3.17 5.45
N ILE A 15 8.00 3.66 4.25
CA ILE A 15 9.07 3.13 3.40
C ILE A 15 10.39 3.73 3.90
N VAL A 16 11.39 2.89 4.12
CA VAL A 16 12.71 3.32 4.64
C VAL A 16 13.79 3.33 3.58
N SER A 17 13.62 2.56 2.52
CA SER A 17 14.54 2.55 1.37
C SER A 17 13.87 1.96 0.13
N GLY A 18 14.47 2.17 -1.02
CA GLY A 18 14.03 1.58 -2.26
C GLY A 18 15.14 1.43 -3.27
N THR A 19 14.90 0.63 -4.30
CA THR A 19 15.79 0.44 -5.45
C THR A 19 15.01 0.44 -6.74
N ALA A 20 15.63 0.88 -7.81
CA ALA A 20 15.10 0.84 -9.15
C ALA A 20 16.15 0.31 -10.12
N SER A 21 15.75 -0.59 -11.04
CA SER A 21 16.64 -1.13 -12.07
C SER A 21 17.04 -0.10 -13.14
N SER A 22 16.27 0.97 -13.26
CA SER A 22 16.51 2.09 -14.18
C SER A 22 15.99 3.38 -13.55
N PHE A 23 16.76 4.45 -13.58
CA PHE A 23 16.32 5.76 -13.12
C PHE A 23 17.02 6.88 -13.89
N GLN A 24 16.36 8.02 -13.96
CA GLN A 24 16.95 9.26 -14.46
C GLN A 24 17.61 10.00 -13.30
N SER A 25 18.79 10.55 -13.53
CA SER A 25 19.46 11.38 -12.50
C SER A 25 18.55 12.50 -12.02
N GLY A 26 18.40 12.62 -10.69
CA GLY A 26 17.49 13.57 -10.05
C GLY A 26 16.05 13.07 -9.89
N SER A 27 15.71 11.91 -10.46
CA SER A 27 14.39 11.28 -10.35
C SER A 27 14.53 9.81 -9.89
N ASN A 28 15.38 9.58 -8.93
CA ASN A 28 15.63 8.27 -8.33
C ASN A 28 14.45 7.81 -7.45
N ILE A 29 14.49 6.57 -7.00
CA ILE A 29 13.36 5.89 -6.36
C ILE A 29 12.82 6.61 -5.13
N GLU A 30 13.68 7.30 -4.38
CA GLU A 30 13.31 8.05 -3.17
C GLU A 30 12.28 9.14 -3.44
N LYS A 31 12.22 9.64 -4.69
CA LYS A 31 11.22 10.62 -5.12
C LYS A 31 9.81 10.04 -5.22
N SER A 32 9.64 8.73 -5.06
CA SER A 32 8.33 8.08 -5.03
C SER A 32 7.87 7.73 -3.61
N PHE A 33 8.56 8.19 -2.58
CA PHE A 33 8.15 8.03 -1.18
C PHE A 33 8.69 9.13 -0.26
N ASP A 34 8.94 10.33 -0.83
CA ASP A 34 9.41 11.49 -0.08
C ASP A 34 8.27 12.34 0.53
N GLY A 35 7.01 11.98 0.24
CA GLY A 35 5.82 12.67 0.72
C GLY A 35 5.45 13.90 -0.10
N ASP A 36 6.13 14.15 -1.21
CA ASP A 36 5.88 15.28 -2.11
C ASP A 36 5.36 14.79 -3.46
N TYR A 37 4.05 14.88 -3.68
CA TYR A 37 3.40 14.46 -4.94
C TYR A 37 3.79 15.32 -6.15
N SER A 38 4.57 16.39 -5.96
CA SER A 38 5.12 17.23 -7.05
C SER A 38 6.45 16.70 -7.58
N THR A 39 7.16 15.89 -6.81
CA THR A 39 8.36 15.16 -7.23
C THR A 39 7.97 13.79 -7.80
N LEU A 40 8.90 13.10 -8.46
CA LEU A 40 8.62 11.77 -8.98
C LEU A 40 9.89 10.96 -9.25
N TYR A 41 9.77 9.66 -9.05
CA TYR A 41 10.63 8.70 -9.67
C TYR A 41 10.35 8.65 -11.18
N HIS A 42 11.40 8.54 -11.99
CA HIS A 42 11.28 8.31 -13.43
C HIS A 42 12.41 7.40 -13.92
N SER A 43 12.07 6.41 -14.74
CA SER A 43 13.07 5.57 -15.40
C SER A 43 13.92 6.39 -16.36
N SER A 44 15.13 5.93 -16.66
CA SER A 44 16.03 6.64 -17.57
C SER A 44 15.36 6.85 -18.94
N TRP A 45 15.54 8.05 -19.48
CA TRP A 45 15.22 8.38 -20.88
C TRP A 45 16.46 8.52 -21.75
N SER A 46 17.64 8.31 -21.17
CA SER A 46 18.90 8.26 -21.88
C SER A 46 19.01 6.94 -22.65
N ASN A 47 19.50 6.96 -23.89
CA ASN A 47 19.72 5.77 -24.72
C ASN A 47 18.46 4.95 -25.13
N GLY A 48 17.29 5.56 -25.14
CA GLY A 48 16.04 4.90 -25.54
C GLY A 48 15.37 4.14 -24.39
N ALA A 49 14.23 4.63 -23.97
CA ALA A 49 13.47 4.13 -22.81
C ALA A 49 13.09 2.65 -22.89
N SER A 50 12.85 2.17 -24.09
CA SER A 50 12.40 0.80 -24.38
C SER A 50 13.36 -0.31 -23.92
N ASN A 51 14.63 -0.01 -23.77
CA ASN A 51 15.65 -1.02 -23.48
C ASN A 51 15.69 -1.40 -22.01
N TYR A 52 14.87 -0.76 -21.16
CA TYR A 52 14.89 -0.97 -19.71
C TYR A 52 13.75 -1.84 -19.18
N PHE A 53 12.71 -2.09 -19.97
CA PHE A 53 11.63 -2.97 -19.56
C PHE A 53 12.03 -4.45 -19.56
N PRO A 54 11.58 -5.26 -18.58
CA PRO A 54 10.79 -4.84 -17.42
C PRO A 54 11.63 -4.00 -16.43
N ILE A 55 10.99 -2.95 -15.90
CA ILE A 55 11.61 -2.09 -14.89
C ILE A 55 11.20 -2.61 -13.52
N THR A 56 12.17 -2.86 -12.67
CA THR A 56 11.94 -3.38 -11.33
C THR A 56 12.10 -2.28 -10.28
N LEU A 57 11.08 -2.06 -9.47
CA LEU A 57 11.08 -1.16 -8.32
C LEU A 57 10.90 -1.98 -7.06
N THR A 58 11.73 -1.77 -6.04
CA THR A 58 11.59 -2.42 -4.75
C THR A 58 11.49 -1.37 -3.66
N TYR A 59 10.52 -1.53 -2.75
CA TYR A 59 10.30 -0.68 -1.58
C TYR A 59 10.47 -1.53 -0.33
N ASN A 60 11.23 -1.03 0.63
CA ASN A 60 11.55 -1.76 1.86
C ASN A 60 10.99 -1.04 3.09
N PHE A 61 10.48 -1.83 4.02
CA PHE A 61 10.07 -1.41 5.34
C PHE A 61 11.16 -1.72 6.37
N GLU A 62 11.11 -1.07 7.53
CA GLU A 62 12.10 -1.31 8.58
C GLU A 62 12.04 -2.73 9.13
N THR A 63 10.82 -3.21 9.36
CA THR A 63 10.53 -4.56 9.84
C THR A 63 9.45 -5.22 8.99
N VAL A 64 9.22 -6.50 9.21
CA VAL A 64 8.02 -7.18 8.67
C VAL A 64 6.79 -6.49 9.25
N THR A 65 5.86 -6.13 8.39
CA THR A 65 4.64 -5.40 8.78
C THR A 65 3.42 -5.92 7.99
N ASP A 66 2.25 -5.73 8.56
CA ASP A 66 0.99 -6.08 7.93
C ASP A 66 0.64 -5.02 6.88
N VAL A 67 0.28 -5.48 5.67
CA VAL A 67 -0.12 -4.63 4.55
C VAL A 67 -1.43 -5.14 3.97
N ASP A 68 -2.45 -4.29 3.94
CA ASP A 68 -3.77 -4.63 3.43
C ASP A 68 -4.04 -4.08 2.03
N TYR A 69 -3.41 -2.97 1.69
CA TYR A 69 -3.50 -2.38 0.36
C TYR A 69 -2.34 -1.40 0.08
N LEU A 70 -2.19 -1.08 -1.18
CA LEU A 70 -1.28 -0.04 -1.64
C LEU A 70 -1.99 0.97 -2.55
N ILE A 71 -1.39 2.14 -2.70
CA ILE A 71 -1.82 3.16 -3.65
C ILE A 71 -0.61 3.61 -4.47
N TYR A 72 -0.69 3.43 -5.78
CA TYR A 72 0.21 4.00 -6.76
C TYR A 72 -0.33 5.35 -7.21
N HIS A 73 0.44 6.41 -7.01
CA HIS A 73 0.14 7.76 -7.51
C HIS A 73 0.96 8.02 -8.77
N PRO A 74 0.31 8.10 -9.94
CA PRO A 74 1.00 8.46 -11.17
C PRO A 74 1.40 9.93 -11.14
N ARG A 75 2.34 10.28 -12.00
CA ARG A 75 2.69 11.70 -12.22
C ARG A 75 1.44 12.51 -12.60
N ASN A 76 1.35 13.74 -12.10
CA ASN A 76 0.22 14.65 -12.36
C ASN A 76 0.44 15.49 -13.63
N ASN A 77 1.70 15.75 -14.05
CA ASN A 77 2.05 16.51 -15.23
C ASN A 77 2.57 15.59 -16.35
N GLY A 78 1.98 15.63 -17.52
CA GLY A 78 2.30 14.75 -18.63
C GLY A 78 1.86 13.29 -18.39
N ASN A 79 2.19 12.42 -19.32
CA ASN A 79 1.79 11.01 -19.29
C ASN A 79 2.96 10.01 -19.27
N ASN A 80 4.19 10.47 -19.51
CA ASN A 80 5.34 9.58 -19.64
C ASN A 80 5.58 8.79 -18.34
N GLY A 81 5.53 7.48 -18.45
CA GLY A 81 5.85 6.57 -17.35
C GLY A 81 4.69 6.15 -16.46
N ARG A 82 3.46 6.56 -16.72
CA ARG A 82 2.33 5.98 -16.00
C ARG A 82 2.30 4.48 -16.21
N PHE A 83 2.22 3.73 -15.12
CA PHE A 83 2.27 2.27 -15.17
C PHE A 83 1.11 1.68 -15.99
N LYS A 84 1.41 0.61 -16.72
CA LYS A 84 0.44 -0.27 -17.37
C LYS A 84 0.56 -1.65 -16.73
N GLU A 85 0.87 -2.68 -17.51
CA GLU A 85 1.02 -4.04 -17.02
C GLU A 85 2.15 -4.13 -15.99
N THR A 86 1.81 -4.54 -14.79
CA THR A 86 2.73 -4.60 -13.66
C THR A 86 2.47 -5.86 -12.85
N GLU A 87 3.50 -6.61 -12.56
CA GLU A 87 3.46 -7.69 -11.59
C GLU A 87 3.89 -7.16 -10.23
N ILE A 88 3.09 -7.42 -9.20
CA ILE A 88 3.37 -7.04 -7.82
C ILE A 88 3.77 -8.29 -7.06
N GLN A 89 4.90 -8.20 -6.37
CA GLN A 89 5.47 -9.26 -5.53
C GLN A 89 5.69 -8.72 -4.12
N TYR A 90 5.76 -9.61 -3.15
CA TYR A 90 6.13 -9.30 -1.77
C TYR A 90 7.21 -10.25 -1.26
N SER A 91 7.87 -9.84 -0.20
CA SER A 91 8.89 -10.63 0.50
C SER A 91 8.79 -10.40 2.01
N ALA A 92 8.75 -11.48 2.78
CA ALA A 92 8.79 -11.40 4.25
C ALA A 92 10.23 -11.22 4.77
N ASP A 93 11.23 -11.72 4.05
CA ASP A 93 12.65 -11.69 4.45
C ASP A 93 13.45 -10.56 3.78
N GLY A 94 12.87 -9.88 2.78
CA GLY A 94 13.52 -8.87 1.96
C GLY A 94 14.37 -9.42 0.80
N HIS A 95 14.45 -10.73 0.63
CA HIS A 95 15.29 -11.40 -0.36
C HIS A 95 14.51 -12.33 -1.28
N THR A 96 13.64 -13.15 -0.73
CA THR A 96 12.81 -14.12 -1.48
C THR A 96 11.45 -13.48 -1.81
N PHE A 97 11.19 -13.29 -3.10
CA PHE A 97 9.98 -12.65 -3.56
C PHE A 97 8.97 -13.65 -4.10
N THR A 98 7.74 -13.49 -3.67
CA THR A 98 6.57 -14.26 -4.13
C THR A 98 5.63 -13.35 -4.90
N LYS A 99 5.17 -13.82 -6.04
CA LYS A 99 4.14 -13.10 -6.82
C LYS A 99 2.84 -13.02 -6.03
N LEU A 100 2.30 -11.81 -5.96
CA LEU A 100 1.03 -11.52 -5.30
C LEU A 100 -0.10 -11.37 -6.34
N ILE A 101 0.08 -10.47 -7.31
CA ILE A 101 -0.95 -10.16 -8.29
C ILE A 101 -0.35 -9.53 -9.55
N ASP A 102 -0.99 -9.71 -10.70
CA ASP A 102 -0.81 -8.87 -11.88
C ASP A 102 -1.83 -7.73 -11.86
N LYS A 103 -1.39 -6.51 -12.08
CA LYS A 103 -2.24 -5.32 -12.13
C LYS A 103 -1.95 -4.53 -13.40
N ASP A 104 -2.98 -4.26 -14.19
CA ASP A 104 -2.92 -3.24 -15.23
C ASP A 104 -3.44 -1.92 -14.68
N PHE A 105 -2.55 -0.91 -14.59
CA PHE A 105 -2.89 0.46 -14.21
C PHE A 105 -3.33 1.31 -15.41
N GLN A 106 -3.30 0.73 -16.64
CA GLN A 106 -3.82 1.31 -17.88
C GLN A 106 -3.19 2.65 -18.29
N GLY A 107 -2.07 3.05 -17.71
CA GLY A 107 -1.50 4.38 -17.92
C GLY A 107 -2.40 5.52 -17.42
N SER A 108 -3.29 5.22 -16.46
CA SER A 108 -4.25 6.17 -15.92
C SER A 108 -3.57 7.37 -15.26
N ALA A 109 -4.21 8.54 -15.31
CA ALA A 109 -3.83 9.74 -14.58
C ALA A 109 -4.31 9.72 -13.11
N THR A 110 -5.24 8.83 -12.78
CA THR A 110 -5.79 8.65 -11.43
C THR A 110 -4.95 7.68 -10.61
N ALA A 111 -4.91 7.90 -9.30
CA ALA A 111 -4.26 6.99 -8.37
C ALA A 111 -4.88 5.58 -8.46
N GLY A 112 -4.02 4.57 -8.48
CA GLY A 112 -4.41 3.17 -8.58
C GLY A 112 -4.31 2.48 -7.22
N LYS A 113 -5.45 2.20 -6.58
CA LYS A 113 -5.51 1.40 -5.36
C LYS A 113 -5.52 -0.09 -5.70
N VAL A 114 -4.72 -0.86 -4.98
CA VAL A 114 -4.71 -2.33 -5.02
C VAL A 114 -4.95 -2.85 -3.61
N THR A 115 -6.13 -3.42 -3.37
CA THR A 115 -6.49 -4.05 -2.11
C THR A 115 -6.22 -5.54 -2.21
N PHE A 116 -5.62 -6.12 -1.18
CA PHE A 116 -5.32 -7.54 -1.13
C PHE A 116 -6.47 -8.33 -0.51
N ASP A 117 -6.65 -9.59 -0.94
CA ASP A 117 -7.72 -10.46 -0.43
C ASP A 117 -7.49 -10.85 1.03
N GLN A 118 -6.25 -10.79 1.48
CA GLN A 118 -5.82 -11.04 2.85
C GLN A 118 -4.68 -10.08 3.22
N THR A 119 -4.47 -9.87 4.52
CA THR A 119 -3.32 -9.12 5.02
C THR A 119 -2.02 -9.81 4.64
N ILE A 120 -1.09 -9.06 4.07
CA ILE A 120 0.22 -9.56 3.63
C ILE A 120 1.28 -9.13 4.64
N GLN A 121 1.96 -10.09 5.25
CA GLN A 121 3.11 -9.82 6.09
C GLN A 121 4.36 -9.68 5.22
N ALA A 122 4.86 -8.47 5.10
CA ALA A 122 5.96 -8.16 4.21
C ALA A 122 7.00 -7.24 4.84
N LYS A 123 8.25 -7.48 4.49
CA LYS A 123 9.38 -6.57 4.68
C LYS A 123 9.63 -5.73 3.43
N SER A 124 9.24 -6.25 2.26
CA SER A 124 9.46 -5.56 0.98
C SER A 124 8.34 -5.86 -0.01
N PHE A 125 8.06 -4.88 -0.85
CA PHE A 125 7.26 -5.06 -2.07
C PHE A 125 8.11 -4.77 -3.30
N ARG A 126 7.88 -5.53 -4.36
CA ARG A 126 8.54 -5.38 -5.65
C ARG A 126 7.50 -5.24 -6.75
N PHE A 127 7.72 -4.26 -7.59
CA PHE A 127 6.93 -4.01 -8.79
C PHE A 127 7.79 -4.32 -10.01
N ILE A 128 7.33 -5.24 -10.83
CA ILE A 128 7.93 -5.54 -12.14
C ILE A 128 7.03 -4.88 -13.17
N VAL A 129 7.38 -3.65 -13.54
CA VAL A 129 6.65 -2.85 -14.54
C VAL A 129 7.02 -3.38 -15.91
N LYS A 130 6.06 -4.00 -16.60
CA LYS A 130 6.26 -4.64 -17.91
C LYS A 130 6.02 -3.68 -19.06
N SER A 131 5.20 -2.64 -18.82
CA SER A 131 4.92 -1.58 -19.79
C SER A 131 4.47 -0.30 -19.10
N GLY A 132 4.63 0.83 -19.75
CA GLY A 132 4.22 2.15 -19.28
C GLY A 132 3.82 3.07 -20.40
N SER A 133 3.25 4.22 -20.06
CA SER A 133 2.88 5.26 -21.03
C SER A 133 4.10 6.09 -21.47
N GLY A 134 4.00 6.74 -22.60
CA GLY A 134 4.96 7.73 -23.06
C GLY A 134 5.35 7.59 -24.51
N ASP A 135 6.24 8.47 -24.94
CA ASP A 135 6.74 8.51 -26.30
C ASP A 135 7.58 7.27 -26.61
N GLY A 136 7.44 6.78 -27.79
CA GLY A 136 8.13 5.57 -28.25
C GLY A 136 7.59 4.32 -27.56
N GLN A 137 8.38 3.71 -26.68
CA GLN A 137 8.02 2.44 -26.01
C GLN A 137 7.66 2.61 -24.54
N GLY A 138 7.52 3.86 -24.10
CA GLY A 138 7.09 4.18 -22.74
C GLY A 138 8.22 4.21 -21.71
N PHE A 139 7.83 4.57 -20.51
CA PHE A 139 8.68 4.75 -19.35
C PHE A 139 7.99 4.18 -18.11
N ALA A 140 8.67 4.18 -16.97
CA ALA A 140 8.05 4.01 -15.66
C ALA A 140 8.27 5.25 -14.81
N SER A 141 7.21 5.78 -14.20
CA SER A 141 7.27 6.90 -13.27
C SER A 141 6.26 6.73 -12.15
N CYS A 142 6.58 7.28 -10.97
CA CYS A 142 5.76 7.21 -9.79
C CYS A 142 5.94 8.50 -8.99
N ALA A 143 4.87 9.25 -8.78
CA ALA A 143 4.91 10.42 -7.90
C ALA A 143 4.98 9.97 -6.44
N GLU A 144 4.07 9.08 -6.01
CA GLU A 144 4.12 8.47 -4.68
C GLU A 144 3.66 7.01 -4.73
N MET A 145 4.32 6.17 -3.95
CA MET A 145 3.92 4.79 -3.64
C MET A 145 3.61 4.71 -2.16
N GLU A 146 2.41 4.30 -1.83
CA GLU A 146 1.97 4.24 -0.45
C GLU A 146 1.46 2.85 -0.10
N PHE A 147 1.75 2.41 1.13
CA PHE A 147 1.29 1.14 1.67
C PHE A 147 0.53 1.38 2.97
N PHE A 148 -0.52 0.60 3.19
CA PHE A 148 -1.42 0.79 4.32
C PHE A 148 -1.78 -0.53 4.99
N ALA A 149 -1.85 -0.49 6.32
CA ALA A 149 -2.56 -1.47 7.12
C ALA A 149 -3.93 -0.91 7.49
N LYS A 150 -4.97 -1.72 7.42
CA LYS A 150 -6.29 -1.35 7.94
C LYS A 150 -6.21 -1.14 9.44
N ASN A 151 -6.79 -0.04 9.90
CA ASN A 151 -6.87 0.19 11.33
C ASN A 151 -7.94 -0.74 11.92
N PRO A 152 -7.58 -1.67 12.79
CA PRO A 152 -8.55 -2.56 13.42
C PRO A 152 -9.58 -1.83 14.31
N VAL A 153 -9.32 -0.58 14.67
CA VAL A 153 -10.27 0.26 15.42
C VAL A 153 -11.45 0.74 14.57
N ASN A 154 -11.42 0.53 13.25
CA ASN A 154 -12.59 0.71 12.38
C ASN A 154 -13.57 -0.47 12.45
N PHE A 155 -13.62 -1.15 13.61
CA PHE A 155 -14.61 -2.17 13.84
C PHE A 155 -16.02 -1.55 13.82
N ASP A 156 -16.88 -2.13 13.00
CA ASP A 156 -18.29 -1.71 12.97
C ASP A 156 -19.00 -2.17 14.24
N TYR A 157 -19.03 -1.29 15.22
CA TYR A 157 -19.72 -1.55 16.49
C TYR A 157 -21.22 -1.80 16.34
N SER A 158 -21.80 -1.51 15.15
CA SER A 158 -23.23 -1.76 14.88
C SER A 158 -23.58 -3.23 15.03
N THR A 159 -22.62 -4.12 14.80
CA THR A 159 -22.81 -5.57 14.99
C THR A 159 -22.98 -6.01 16.44
N LEU A 160 -22.56 -5.16 17.39
CA LEU A 160 -22.67 -5.41 18.82
C LEU A 160 -23.98 -4.89 19.42
N PHE A 161 -24.75 -4.11 18.64
CA PHE A 161 -25.96 -3.48 19.11
C PHE A 161 -27.19 -4.09 18.45
N THR A 162 -28.33 -4.02 19.14
CA THR A 162 -29.61 -4.58 18.66
C THR A 162 -30.33 -3.65 17.71
N ASP A 163 -29.94 -2.38 17.65
CA ASP A 163 -30.56 -1.36 16.82
C ASP A 163 -29.57 -0.55 15.98
N ALA A 164 -30.08 0.12 14.95
CA ALA A 164 -29.26 0.95 14.05
C ALA A 164 -28.69 2.22 14.70
N SER A 165 -29.16 2.59 15.89
CA SER A 165 -28.68 3.74 16.65
C SER A 165 -27.49 3.39 17.56
N CYS A 166 -27.16 2.12 17.68
CA CYS A 166 -26.16 1.61 18.60
C CYS A 166 -26.43 1.98 20.07
N SER A 167 -27.71 2.10 20.43
CA SER A 167 -28.13 2.53 21.76
C SER A 167 -28.24 1.39 22.77
N GLU A 168 -28.42 0.15 22.30
CA GLU A 168 -28.58 -1.02 23.15
C GLU A 168 -27.60 -2.13 22.74
N LEU A 169 -26.80 -2.61 23.68
CA LEU A 169 -25.99 -3.80 23.52
C LEU A 169 -26.87 -5.03 23.30
N LYS A 170 -26.44 -5.93 22.43
CA LYS A 170 -27.10 -7.24 22.28
C LYS A 170 -27.15 -7.94 23.63
N THR A 171 -28.35 -8.28 24.07
CA THR A 171 -28.55 -9.03 25.31
C THR A 171 -28.03 -10.44 25.14
N GLY A 172 -27.37 -10.98 26.17
CA GLY A 172 -26.86 -12.35 26.18
C GLY A 172 -25.42 -12.52 25.73
N ILE A 173 -24.68 -11.43 25.45
CA ILE A 173 -23.22 -11.51 25.27
C ILE A 173 -22.59 -11.75 26.64
N THR A 174 -21.94 -12.90 26.79
CA THR A 174 -21.27 -13.30 28.01
C THR A 174 -19.78 -12.97 27.95
N GLU A 175 -19.10 -12.99 29.10
CA GLU A 175 -17.64 -12.88 29.18
C GLU A 175 -16.94 -13.98 28.38
N ASP A 176 -17.54 -15.17 28.30
CA ASP A 176 -17.03 -16.29 27.49
C ASP A 176 -17.15 -16.01 25.98
N ASP A 177 -18.23 -15.34 25.54
CA ASP A 177 -18.38 -14.93 24.14
C ASP A 177 -17.32 -13.91 23.76
N ILE A 178 -17.01 -12.97 24.66
CA ILE A 178 -15.94 -11.99 24.47
C ILE A 178 -14.57 -12.67 24.46
N ALA A 179 -14.35 -13.66 25.35
CA ALA A 179 -13.10 -14.41 25.43
C ALA A 179 -12.84 -15.29 24.21
N GLN A 180 -13.90 -15.76 23.54
CA GLN A 180 -13.82 -16.56 22.31
C GLN A 180 -13.82 -15.70 21.04
N CYS A 181 -14.01 -14.38 21.17
CA CYS A 181 -13.96 -13.48 20.04
C CYS A 181 -12.54 -13.51 19.45
N GLU A 182 -12.43 -13.79 18.15
CA GLU A 182 -11.16 -13.80 17.42
C GLU A 182 -10.50 -12.41 17.34
N TYR A 183 -11.19 -11.36 17.75
CA TYR A 183 -10.70 -10.00 17.76
C TYR A 183 -9.97 -9.69 19.08
N PRO A 184 -8.63 -9.53 19.06
CA PRO A 184 -7.82 -9.36 20.28
C PRO A 184 -8.15 -8.11 21.12
N PHE A 185 -8.92 -7.18 20.57
CA PHE A 185 -9.32 -5.94 21.26
C PHE A 185 -10.31 -6.15 22.40
N PHE A 186 -11.14 -7.19 22.36
CA PHE A 186 -12.09 -7.47 23.44
C PHE A 186 -11.43 -8.11 24.66
N LYS A 187 -10.23 -8.68 24.53
CA LYS A 187 -9.51 -9.33 25.65
C LYS A 187 -8.97 -8.36 26.68
N ASN A 188 -8.95 -7.05 26.41
CA ASN A 188 -8.36 -6.03 27.27
C ASN A 188 -9.36 -4.94 27.70
N ILE A 189 -10.66 -5.15 27.56
CA ILE A 189 -11.66 -4.23 28.11
C ILE A 189 -11.71 -4.45 29.62
N PRO A 190 -11.36 -3.46 30.47
CA PRO A 190 -11.50 -3.60 31.91
C PRO A 190 -12.98 -3.83 32.23
N THR A 191 -13.27 -4.86 32.97
CA THR A 191 -14.59 -5.09 33.60
C THR A 191 -14.93 -3.85 34.46
N ILE A 192 -16.04 -3.18 34.15
CA ILE A 192 -16.57 -2.06 34.93
C ILE A 192 -17.26 -2.64 36.16
#